data_3fb215c29d4cd48f656c64b9b6e420b1
#
_entry.id   3fb215c29d4cd48f656c64b9b6e420b1
#
_cell.length_a   1.000
_cell.length_b   1.000
_cell.length_c   1.000
_cell.angle_alpha   90.00
_cell.angle_beta   90.00
_cell.angle_gamma   90.00
#
_symmetry.space_group_name_H-M   'P 1'
#
loop_
_entity.id
_entity.type
_entity.pdbx_description
1 polymer ?
#
loop_
_entity_poly.entity_id
_entity_poly.type
_entity_poly.pdbx_seq_one_letter_code
_entity_poly.pdbx_strand_id
1 'polypeptide(L)'
;ARLIAKALNCSKDFTKGEKCKTGEYCHCAEIINSNHIDILEMDAASKTGIDDVRELIENSKYSPTSAKFKIFIIDEVHMLSKQAFNGLLKTLEEPPSSLKFILATTEVRKIPVTILSRCQRFDLKRVNVKELCDHLKDISLKEKGKISDDAIRLISLTSEGSVRDAISLLDRALISQSINENKQIEEI
;
A
#
# COMPACT_ATOMS: atom_id res chain seq x y z
N ALA A 1 -1.21 -3.26 1.81
CA ALA A 1 -2.33 -3.99 1.19
C ALA A 1 -1.81 -4.94 0.10
N ARG A 2 -1.20 -4.48 -1.02
CA ARG A 2 -0.74 -5.33 -2.15
C ARG A 2 0.21 -6.46 -1.77
N LEU A 3 1.14 -6.24 -0.84
CA LEU A 3 2.04 -7.31 -0.37
C LEU A 3 1.30 -8.47 0.27
N ILE A 4 0.22 -8.19 1.01
CA ILE A 4 -0.66 -9.22 1.60
C ILE A 4 -1.42 -9.95 0.48
N ALA A 5 -1.99 -9.21 -0.48
CA ALA A 5 -2.67 -9.79 -1.63
C ALA A 5 -1.76 -10.71 -2.45
N LYS A 6 -0.51 -10.26 -2.66
CA LYS A 6 0.54 -11.08 -3.27
C LYS A 6 0.82 -12.35 -2.47
N ALA A 7 0.98 -12.25 -1.15
CA ALA A 7 1.28 -13.39 -0.29
C ALA A 7 0.15 -14.44 -0.32
N LEU A 8 -1.11 -13.99 -0.32
CA LEU A 8 -2.28 -14.86 -0.36
C LEU A 8 -2.44 -15.61 -1.70
N ASN A 9 -2.06 -14.97 -2.81
CA ASN A 9 -2.22 -15.51 -4.16
C ASN A 9 -0.92 -16.07 -4.76
N CYS A 10 0.19 -16.03 -4.03
CA CYS A 10 1.43 -16.62 -4.50
C CYS A 10 1.39 -18.15 -4.40
N SER A 11 1.95 -18.82 -5.41
CA SER A 11 2.10 -20.28 -5.43
C SER A 11 3.16 -20.80 -4.44
N LYS A 12 4.02 -19.90 -3.92
CA LYS A 12 5.09 -20.21 -2.97
C LYS A 12 4.67 -19.93 -1.53
N ASP A 13 5.16 -20.75 -0.63
CA ASP A 13 4.92 -20.58 0.80
C ASP A 13 5.94 -19.60 1.41
N PHE A 14 5.52 -18.35 1.59
CA PHE A 14 6.37 -17.33 2.20
C PHE A 14 6.76 -17.66 3.66
N THR A 15 5.98 -18.47 4.35
CA THR A 15 6.29 -18.87 5.73
C THR A 15 7.54 -19.76 5.80
N LYS A 16 7.88 -20.44 4.70
CA LYS A 16 9.08 -21.26 4.55
C LYS A 16 10.27 -20.52 3.96
N GLY A 17 10.16 -19.18 3.80
CA GLY A 17 11.22 -18.36 3.23
C GLY A 17 11.47 -18.57 1.73
N GLU A 18 10.56 -19.22 1.02
CA GLU A 18 10.67 -19.43 -0.41
C GLU A 18 10.52 -18.09 -1.16
N LYS A 19 11.54 -17.75 -1.97
CA LYS A 19 11.48 -16.57 -2.84
C LYS A 19 10.62 -16.88 -4.05
N CYS A 20 9.65 -16.00 -4.36
CA CYS A 20 8.92 -16.05 -5.60
C CYS A 20 9.88 -15.78 -6.77
N LYS A 21 10.17 -16.79 -7.58
CA LYS A 21 10.80 -16.57 -8.88
C LYS A 21 9.68 -16.10 -9.79
N THR A 22 9.73 -14.85 -10.23
CA THR A 22 8.87 -14.29 -11.27
C THR A 22 9.00 -15.15 -12.53
N GLY A 23 8.04 -16.01 -12.77
CA GLY A 23 8.01 -16.95 -13.89
C GLY A 23 6.57 -17.26 -14.27
N GLU A 24 6.36 -17.94 -15.37
CA GLU A 24 5.12 -18.16 -16.15
C GLU A 24 3.83 -18.54 -15.38
N TYR A 25 3.91 -18.84 -14.09
CA TYR A 25 2.75 -19.29 -13.29
C TYR A 25 2.53 -18.49 -12.00
N CYS A 26 3.08 -17.27 -11.90
CA CYS A 26 2.94 -16.47 -10.70
C CYS A 26 2.39 -15.05 -11.00
N HIS A 27 1.22 -14.75 -10.47
CA HIS A 27 0.55 -13.45 -10.60
C HIS A 27 1.21 -12.30 -9.81
N CYS A 28 2.36 -12.54 -9.19
CA CYS A 28 3.00 -11.59 -8.27
C CYS A 28 3.38 -10.25 -8.90
N ALA A 29 3.79 -10.25 -10.17
CA ALA A 29 4.14 -9.02 -10.89
C ALA A 29 2.88 -8.20 -11.21
N GLU A 30 1.83 -8.86 -11.69
CA GLU A 30 0.54 -8.23 -12.01
C GLU A 30 -0.12 -7.62 -10.78
N ILE A 31 -0.05 -8.33 -9.63
CA ILE A 31 -0.60 -7.84 -8.35
C ILE A 31 0.16 -6.59 -7.86
N ILE A 32 1.49 -6.56 -7.97
CA ILE A 32 2.28 -5.40 -7.57
C ILE A 32 1.98 -4.19 -8.46
N ASN A 33 1.78 -4.44 -9.76
CA ASN A 33 1.49 -3.40 -10.75
C ASN A 33 0.00 -3.02 -10.82
N SER A 34 -0.85 -3.56 -9.93
CA SER A 34 -2.31 -3.30 -9.88
C SER A 34 -3.07 -3.66 -11.17
N ASN A 35 -2.58 -4.65 -11.90
CA ASN A 35 -3.16 -5.07 -13.20
C ASN A 35 -3.83 -6.46 -13.15
N HIS A 36 -3.97 -7.05 -11.96
CA HIS A 36 -4.54 -8.39 -11.84
C HIS A 36 -6.06 -8.34 -11.76
N ILE A 37 -6.75 -9.13 -12.58
CA ILE A 37 -8.22 -9.13 -12.71
C ILE A 37 -8.96 -9.52 -11.41
N ASP A 38 -8.37 -10.40 -10.59
CA ASP A 38 -8.96 -10.85 -9.33
C ASP A 38 -8.57 -9.98 -8.12
N ILE A 39 -7.78 -8.92 -8.32
CA ILE A 39 -7.38 -7.97 -7.28
C ILE A 39 -7.93 -6.60 -7.64
N LEU A 40 -9.00 -6.20 -6.97
CA LEU A 40 -9.60 -4.89 -7.19
C LEU A 40 -9.18 -3.92 -6.08
N GLU A 41 -8.58 -2.81 -6.48
CA GLU A 41 -8.23 -1.72 -5.57
C GLU A 41 -9.18 -0.55 -5.77
N MET A 42 -9.69 -0.04 -4.66
CA MET A 42 -10.52 1.15 -4.61
C MET A 42 -9.98 2.10 -3.54
N ASP A 43 -9.83 3.37 -3.90
CA ASP A 43 -9.56 4.45 -2.95
C ASP A 43 -10.90 5.09 -2.56
N ALA A 44 -11.28 4.91 -1.30
CA ALA A 44 -12.51 5.47 -0.77
C ALA A 44 -12.48 7.00 -0.63
N ALA A 45 -11.31 7.64 -0.73
CA ALA A 45 -11.24 9.10 -0.79
C ALA A 45 -11.77 9.65 -2.12
N SER A 46 -11.61 8.91 -3.21
CA SER A 46 -12.10 9.28 -4.56
C SER A 46 -13.46 8.66 -4.88
N LYS A 47 -13.79 7.52 -4.28
CA LYS A 47 -15.02 6.73 -4.52
C LYS A 47 -15.75 6.46 -3.21
N THR A 48 -16.51 7.42 -2.75
CA THR A 48 -17.20 7.39 -1.45
C THR A 48 -18.62 6.83 -1.51
N GLY A 49 -19.16 6.65 -2.72
CA GLY A 49 -20.57 6.37 -2.99
C GLY A 49 -20.98 4.92 -2.72
N ILE A 50 -22.28 4.74 -2.51
CA ILE A 50 -22.89 3.41 -2.40
C ILE A 50 -22.80 2.62 -3.71
N ASP A 51 -22.83 3.30 -4.83
CA ASP A 51 -22.85 2.63 -6.15
C ASP A 51 -21.49 2.00 -6.48
N ASP A 52 -20.38 2.65 -6.11
CA ASP A 52 -19.05 2.07 -6.22
C ASP A 52 -18.91 0.77 -5.41
N VAL A 53 -19.47 0.79 -4.18
CA VAL A 53 -19.46 -0.39 -3.30
C VAL A 53 -20.40 -1.48 -3.80
N ARG A 54 -21.54 -1.12 -4.40
CA ARG A 54 -22.45 -2.10 -5.04
C ARG A 54 -21.76 -2.83 -6.18
N GLU A 55 -20.98 -2.14 -6.99
CA GLU A 55 -20.19 -2.76 -8.06
C GLU A 55 -19.20 -3.78 -7.49
N LEU A 56 -18.51 -3.45 -6.39
CA LEU A 56 -17.63 -4.41 -5.69
C LEU A 56 -18.42 -5.63 -5.19
N ILE A 57 -19.60 -5.41 -4.59
CA ILE A 57 -20.45 -6.49 -4.08
C ILE A 57 -20.95 -7.38 -5.21
N GLU A 58 -21.37 -6.81 -6.33
CA GLU A 58 -21.75 -7.61 -7.52
C GLU A 58 -20.56 -8.43 -8.02
N ASN A 59 -19.39 -7.83 -8.12
CA ASN A 59 -18.16 -8.53 -8.49
C ASN A 59 -17.78 -9.65 -7.49
N SER A 60 -18.17 -9.53 -6.22
CA SER A 60 -17.88 -10.53 -5.18
C SER A 60 -18.59 -11.87 -5.38
N LYS A 61 -19.69 -11.86 -6.12
CA LYS A 61 -20.51 -13.07 -6.40
C LYS A 61 -19.82 -14.03 -7.37
N TYR A 62 -18.88 -13.55 -8.14
CA TYR A 62 -18.15 -14.36 -9.12
C TYR A 62 -16.87 -14.93 -8.51
N SER A 63 -16.60 -16.19 -8.78
CA SER A 63 -15.36 -16.86 -8.39
C SER A 63 -14.13 -16.17 -9.02
N PRO A 64 -12.94 -16.30 -8.41
CA PRO A 64 -11.70 -15.83 -9.03
C PRO A 64 -11.50 -16.48 -10.40
N THR A 65 -10.96 -15.74 -11.35
CA THR A 65 -10.74 -16.22 -12.73
C THR A 65 -9.43 -16.99 -12.84
N SER A 66 -8.36 -16.50 -12.22
CA SER A 66 -7.01 -17.06 -12.34
C SER A 66 -6.28 -17.21 -11.00
N ALA A 67 -6.61 -16.37 -10.02
CA ALA A 67 -5.98 -16.40 -8.70
C ALA A 67 -6.66 -17.39 -7.75
N LYS A 68 -5.99 -17.70 -6.62
CA LYS A 68 -6.55 -18.52 -5.55
C LYS A 68 -7.69 -17.80 -4.81
N PHE A 69 -7.50 -16.51 -4.57
CA PHE A 69 -8.46 -15.65 -3.89
C PHE A 69 -8.75 -14.41 -4.73
N LYS A 70 -10.01 -14.01 -4.77
CA LYS A 70 -10.44 -12.70 -5.20
C LYS A 70 -10.25 -11.74 -4.02
N ILE A 71 -9.54 -10.63 -4.22
CA ILE A 71 -9.19 -9.74 -3.12
C ILE A 71 -9.64 -8.32 -3.46
N PHE A 72 -10.41 -7.74 -2.56
CA PHE A 72 -10.79 -6.33 -2.62
C PHE A 72 -9.96 -5.53 -1.61
N ILE A 73 -9.22 -4.57 -2.11
CA ILE A 73 -8.43 -3.64 -1.33
C ILE A 73 -9.18 -2.31 -1.34
N ILE A 74 -9.62 -1.85 -0.16
CA ILE A 74 -10.24 -0.55 0.01
C ILE A 74 -9.31 0.31 0.85
N ASP A 75 -8.70 1.29 0.22
CA ASP A 75 -7.84 2.27 0.90
C ASP A 75 -8.66 3.43 1.45
N GLU A 76 -8.21 4.01 2.55
CA GLU A 76 -8.89 5.07 3.31
C GLU A 76 -10.38 4.76 3.56
N VAL A 77 -10.67 3.51 3.93
CA VAL A 77 -12.04 2.99 4.06
C VAL A 77 -12.94 3.85 4.96
N HIS A 78 -12.37 4.63 5.89
CA HIS A 78 -13.12 5.54 6.75
C HIS A 78 -13.82 6.70 6.00
N MET A 79 -13.47 6.92 4.72
CA MET A 79 -14.10 7.92 3.85
C MET A 79 -15.41 7.41 3.22
N LEU A 80 -15.72 6.13 3.33
CA LEU A 80 -16.98 5.58 2.83
C LEU A 80 -18.19 6.16 3.56
N SER A 81 -19.28 6.38 2.82
CA SER A 81 -20.55 6.79 3.39
C SER A 81 -21.15 5.70 4.30
N LYS A 82 -22.01 6.08 5.24
CA LYS A 82 -22.73 5.11 6.10
C LYS A 82 -23.51 4.08 5.28
N GLN A 83 -24.09 4.50 4.17
CA GLN A 83 -24.82 3.60 3.27
C GLN A 83 -23.89 2.59 2.59
N ALA A 84 -22.69 3.02 2.19
CA ALA A 84 -21.67 2.14 1.61
C ALA A 84 -21.19 1.10 2.63
N PHE A 85 -20.92 1.50 3.88
CA PHE A 85 -20.63 0.56 4.96
C PHE A 85 -21.74 -0.48 5.18
N ASN A 86 -22.98 -0.03 5.22
CA ASN A 86 -24.13 -0.93 5.37
C ASN A 86 -24.25 -1.92 4.20
N GLY A 87 -23.91 -1.49 2.99
CA GLY A 87 -23.86 -2.37 1.83
C GLY A 87 -22.83 -3.51 1.97
N LEU A 88 -21.68 -3.21 2.56
CA LEU A 88 -20.62 -4.20 2.78
C LEU A 88 -20.94 -5.22 3.89
N LEU A 89 -21.80 -4.88 4.87
CA LEU A 89 -22.04 -5.71 6.05
C LEU A 89 -22.45 -7.13 5.70
N LYS A 90 -23.41 -7.31 4.79
CA LYS A 90 -23.90 -8.65 4.40
C LYS A 90 -22.78 -9.52 3.82
N THR A 91 -21.92 -8.95 2.99
CA THR A 91 -20.82 -9.69 2.38
C THR A 91 -19.68 -9.96 3.38
N LEU A 92 -19.52 -9.10 4.39
CA LEU A 92 -18.55 -9.31 5.47
C LEU A 92 -19.06 -10.33 6.52
N GLU A 93 -20.37 -10.49 6.67
CA GLU A 93 -20.99 -11.51 7.55
C GLU A 93 -20.84 -12.90 6.97
N GLU A 94 -21.13 -13.05 5.69
CA GLU A 94 -21.12 -14.33 4.98
C GLU A 94 -20.27 -14.22 3.69
N PRO A 95 -18.94 -14.02 3.82
CA PRO A 95 -18.08 -13.89 2.66
C PRO A 95 -17.93 -15.22 1.92
N PRO A 96 -17.96 -15.23 0.58
CA PRO A 96 -17.55 -16.40 -0.19
C PRO A 96 -16.14 -16.87 0.24
N SER A 97 -15.90 -18.16 0.29
CA SER A 97 -14.62 -18.72 0.78
C SER A 97 -13.40 -18.23 0.01
N SER A 98 -13.59 -17.94 -1.28
CA SER A 98 -12.57 -17.42 -2.18
C SER A 98 -12.39 -15.90 -2.13
N LEU A 99 -13.23 -15.18 -1.38
CA LEU A 99 -13.18 -13.71 -1.28
C LEU A 99 -12.41 -13.28 -0.03
N LYS A 100 -11.56 -12.26 -0.17
CA LYS A 100 -10.87 -11.59 0.94
C LYS A 100 -10.98 -10.08 0.81
N PHE A 101 -11.27 -9.41 1.92
CA PHE A 101 -11.24 -7.96 2.03
C PHE A 101 -9.97 -7.51 2.76
N ILE A 102 -9.32 -6.48 2.24
CA ILE A 102 -8.21 -5.76 2.90
C ILE A 102 -8.65 -4.31 3.02
N LEU A 103 -9.03 -3.91 4.22
CA LEU A 103 -9.46 -2.55 4.53
C LEU A 103 -8.30 -1.80 5.16
N ALA A 104 -7.85 -0.71 4.53
CA ALA A 104 -6.81 0.14 5.05
C ALA A 104 -7.40 1.48 5.52
N THR A 105 -6.90 2.00 6.62
CA THR A 105 -7.35 3.27 7.19
C THR A 105 -6.29 3.92 8.06
N THR A 106 -6.26 5.23 8.05
CA THR A 106 -5.51 6.04 9.01
C THR A 106 -6.35 6.38 10.26
N GLU A 107 -7.70 6.26 10.17
CA GLU A 107 -8.64 6.66 11.23
C GLU A 107 -9.60 5.53 11.64
N VAL A 108 -9.12 4.60 12.45
CA VAL A 108 -9.94 3.45 12.92
C VAL A 108 -11.20 3.89 13.66
N ARG A 109 -11.15 5.02 14.38
CA ARG A 109 -12.29 5.52 15.18
C ARG A 109 -13.51 5.91 14.34
N LYS A 110 -13.32 6.20 13.05
CA LYS A 110 -14.41 6.54 12.12
C LYS A 110 -15.10 5.31 11.52
N ILE A 111 -14.51 4.12 11.69
CA ILE A 111 -15.10 2.88 11.15
C ILE A 111 -16.17 2.37 12.11
N PRO A 112 -17.37 2.00 11.61
CA PRO A 112 -18.42 1.43 12.43
C PRO A 112 -17.95 0.15 13.16
N VAL A 113 -18.34 0.01 14.43
CA VAL A 113 -18.00 -1.16 15.25
C VAL A 113 -18.50 -2.46 14.62
N THR A 114 -19.63 -2.40 13.91
CA THR A 114 -20.20 -3.54 13.16
C THR A 114 -19.27 -4.08 12.08
N ILE A 115 -18.44 -3.22 11.45
CA ILE A 115 -17.40 -3.63 10.50
C ILE A 115 -16.18 -4.17 11.25
N LEU A 116 -15.71 -3.43 12.29
CA LEU A 116 -14.52 -3.81 13.05
C LEU A 116 -14.66 -5.18 13.72
N SER A 117 -15.86 -5.52 14.21
CA SER A 117 -16.13 -6.83 14.85
C SER A 117 -16.02 -8.03 13.90
N ARG A 118 -16.06 -7.79 12.58
CA ARG A 118 -15.96 -8.80 11.53
C ARG A 118 -14.61 -8.84 10.84
N CYS A 119 -13.70 -7.97 11.26
CA CYS A 119 -12.36 -7.85 10.67
C CYS A 119 -11.28 -8.20 11.69
N GLN A 120 -10.24 -8.88 11.24
CA GLN A 120 -9.01 -9.00 12.00
C GLN A 120 -8.22 -7.69 11.84
N ARG A 121 -7.87 -7.07 12.95
CA ARG A 121 -7.13 -5.82 12.98
C ARG A 121 -5.63 -6.06 13.09
N PHE A 122 -4.87 -5.31 12.29
CA PHE A 122 -3.41 -5.23 12.30
C PHE A 122 -2.98 -3.78 12.39
N ASP A 123 -2.39 -3.39 13.51
CA ASP A 123 -1.87 -2.04 13.71
C ASP A 123 -0.44 -1.94 13.17
N LEU A 124 -0.25 -1.08 12.16
CA LEU A 124 1.07 -0.81 11.59
C LEU A 124 1.73 0.34 12.35
N LYS A 125 2.98 0.13 12.76
CA LYS A 125 3.77 1.15 13.44
C LYS A 125 4.49 2.04 12.44
N ARG A 126 4.77 3.27 12.84
CA ARG A 126 5.69 4.15 12.11
C ARG A 126 7.10 3.55 12.12
N VAL A 127 7.86 3.82 11.06
CA VAL A 127 9.24 3.36 10.92
C VAL A 127 10.13 4.12 11.90
N ASN A 128 11.04 3.43 12.57
CA ASN A 128 11.98 4.10 13.47
C ASN A 128 13.04 4.91 12.68
N VAL A 129 13.64 5.90 13.35
CA VAL A 129 14.60 6.82 12.70
C VAL A 129 15.79 6.08 12.10
N LYS A 130 16.29 5.03 12.77
CA LYS A 130 17.46 4.27 12.30
C LYS A 130 17.14 3.53 10.99
N GLU A 131 16.06 2.78 10.96
CA GLU A 131 15.62 2.05 9.76
C GLU A 131 15.31 3.02 8.61
N LEU A 132 14.75 4.19 8.92
CA LEU A 132 14.47 5.21 7.92
C LEU A 132 15.76 5.81 7.37
N CYS A 133 16.77 6.10 8.21
CA CYS A 133 18.10 6.54 7.77
C CYS A 133 18.75 5.51 6.83
N ASP A 134 18.75 4.24 7.23
CA ASP A 134 19.35 3.17 6.43
C ASP A 134 18.66 3.06 5.06
N HIS A 135 17.33 3.16 5.04
CA HIS A 135 16.54 3.14 3.80
C HIS A 135 16.83 4.33 2.89
N LEU A 136 16.93 5.55 3.46
CA LEU A 136 17.25 6.75 2.68
C LEU A 136 18.68 6.72 2.13
N LYS A 137 19.65 6.16 2.87
CA LYS A 137 21.01 5.94 2.37
C LYS A 137 21.01 5.01 1.15
N ASP A 138 20.28 3.90 1.23
CA ASP A 138 20.19 2.95 0.12
C ASP A 138 19.56 3.61 -1.13
N ILE A 139 18.55 4.45 -0.96
CA ILE A 139 17.95 5.19 -2.07
C ILE A 139 18.95 6.19 -2.65
N SER A 140 19.59 7.01 -1.80
CA SER A 140 20.56 8.01 -2.25
C SER A 140 21.72 7.38 -3.04
N LEU A 141 22.21 6.21 -2.61
CA LEU A 141 23.25 5.48 -3.34
C LEU A 141 22.77 4.99 -4.71
N LYS A 142 21.52 4.51 -4.83
CA LYS A 142 20.94 4.08 -6.11
C LYS A 142 20.75 5.24 -7.08
N GLU A 143 20.34 6.40 -6.57
CA GLU A 143 20.18 7.64 -7.35
C GLU A 143 21.52 8.37 -7.60
N LYS A 144 22.66 7.81 -7.12
CA LYS A 144 23.99 8.40 -7.20
C LYS A 144 24.09 9.81 -6.59
N GLY A 145 23.22 10.10 -5.63
CA GLY A 145 23.18 11.38 -4.92
C GLY A 145 24.27 11.48 -3.86
N LYS A 146 24.81 12.66 -3.67
CA LYS A 146 25.80 12.96 -2.64
C LYS A 146 25.13 13.72 -1.50
N ILE A 147 24.60 13.00 -0.51
CA ILE A 147 23.99 13.63 0.67
C ILE A 147 24.76 13.23 1.93
N SER A 148 24.93 14.17 2.87
CA SER A 148 25.63 13.90 4.13
C SER A 148 24.78 13.06 5.07
N ASP A 149 25.43 12.29 5.95
CA ASP A 149 24.76 11.49 6.98
C ASP A 149 23.92 12.36 7.93
N ASP A 150 24.38 13.57 8.24
CA ASP A 150 23.64 14.52 9.08
C ASP A 150 22.36 15.02 8.41
N ALA A 151 22.39 15.27 7.10
CA ALA A 151 21.21 15.64 6.34
C ALA A 151 20.18 14.48 6.26
N ILE A 152 20.65 13.25 6.02
CA ILE A 152 19.79 12.06 6.06
C ILE A 152 19.13 11.90 7.43
N ARG A 153 19.90 12.08 8.50
CA ARG A 153 19.38 12.01 9.86
C ARG A 153 18.34 13.09 10.13
N LEU A 154 18.57 14.31 9.70
CA LEU A 154 17.62 15.42 9.83
C LEU A 154 16.32 15.14 9.09
N ILE A 155 16.40 14.68 7.83
CA ILE A 155 15.22 14.27 7.04
C ILE A 155 14.44 13.18 7.76
N SER A 156 15.13 12.15 8.28
CA SER A 156 14.50 11.04 9.00
C SER A 156 13.79 11.47 10.27
N LEU A 157 14.35 12.42 11.02
CA LEU A 157 13.72 13.00 12.21
C LEU A 157 12.48 13.82 11.85
N THR A 158 12.61 14.71 10.86
CA THR A 158 11.53 15.60 10.43
C THR A 158 10.33 14.83 9.85
N SER A 159 10.60 13.66 9.24
CA SER A 159 9.55 12.83 8.63
C SER A 159 8.73 12.02 9.64
N GLU A 160 9.08 12.04 10.93
CA GLU A 160 8.34 11.38 12.02
C GLU A 160 7.95 9.92 11.71
N GLY A 161 8.82 9.16 11.01
CA GLY A 161 8.60 7.77 10.62
C GLY A 161 7.68 7.56 9.41
N SER A 162 7.36 8.63 8.66
CA SER A 162 6.68 8.57 7.38
C SER A 162 7.70 8.37 6.25
N VAL A 163 7.69 7.18 5.64
CA VAL A 163 8.58 6.88 4.50
C VAL A 163 8.28 7.76 3.29
N ARG A 164 7.01 8.05 3.02
CA ARG A 164 6.59 8.91 1.90
C ARG A 164 7.17 10.31 2.03
N ASP A 165 7.03 10.92 3.21
CA ASP A 165 7.52 12.28 3.44
C ASP A 165 9.05 12.32 3.43
N ALA A 166 9.70 11.30 3.99
CA ALA A 166 11.15 11.17 3.98
C ALA A 166 11.71 11.08 2.56
N ILE A 167 11.12 10.28 1.69
CA ILE A 167 11.53 10.16 0.28
C ILE A 167 11.29 11.48 -0.45
N SER A 168 10.16 12.15 -0.23
CA SER A 168 9.87 13.46 -0.85
C SER A 168 10.86 14.54 -0.42
N LEU A 169 11.29 14.54 0.85
CA LEU A 169 12.31 15.47 1.33
C LEU A 169 13.70 15.12 0.77
N LEU A 170 14.04 13.85 0.67
CA LEU A 170 15.28 13.39 0.06
C LEU A 170 15.36 13.81 -1.41
N ASP A 171 14.31 13.59 -2.18
CA ASP A 171 14.24 13.96 -3.59
C ASP A 171 14.47 15.46 -3.80
N ARG A 172 13.80 16.32 -3.01
CA ARG A 172 14.02 17.76 -3.03
C ARG A 172 15.47 18.14 -2.69
N ALA A 173 16.09 17.48 -1.72
CA ALA A 173 17.47 17.73 -1.34
C ALA A 173 18.44 17.37 -2.47
N LEU A 174 18.23 16.23 -3.15
CA LEU A 174 19.05 15.79 -4.27
C LEU A 174 18.92 16.72 -5.48
N ILE A 175 17.71 17.15 -5.82
CA ILE A 175 17.46 18.10 -6.91
C ILE A 175 18.15 19.44 -6.62
N SER A 176 18.05 19.93 -5.39
CA SER A 176 18.68 21.21 -5.00
C SER A 176 20.20 21.17 -5.13
N GLN A 177 20.84 20.04 -4.86
CA GLN A 177 22.28 19.86 -5.05
C GLN A 177 22.67 19.90 -6.54
N SER A 178 21.93 19.18 -7.39
CA SER A 178 22.19 19.13 -8.82
C SER A 178 22.07 20.52 -9.49
N ILE A 179 21.13 21.35 -9.03
CA ILE A 179 20.98 22.74 -9.51
C ILE A 179 22.18 23.60 -9.10
N ASN A 180 22.67 23.43 -7.87
CA ASN A 180 23.81 24.21 -7.39
C ASN A 180 25.12 23.79 -8.09
N GLU A 181 25.35 22.51 -8.35
CA GLU A 181 26.47 22.00 -9.11
C GLU A 181 26.45 22.55 -10.57
N ASN A 182 25.28 22.57 -11.21
CA ASN A 182 25.16 23.15 -12.57
C ASN A 182 25.40 24.65 -12.64
N LYS A 183 24.94 25.42 -11.65
CA LYS A 183 25.22 26.85 -11.58
C LYS A 183 26.71 27.16 -11.41
N GLN A 184 27.46 26.37 -10.66
CA GLN A 184 28.92 26.53 -10.53
C GLN A 184 29.68 26.20 -11.81
N ILE A 185 29.11 25.39 -12.72
CA ILE A 185 29.71 25.09 -14.03
C ILE A 185 29.45 26.21 -15.03
N GLU A 186 28.35 26.96 -14.93
CA GLU A 186 28.03 28.09 -15.79
C GLU A 186 28.78 29.38 -15.41
N GLU A 187 29.38 29.44 -14.21
CA GLU A 187 30.18 30.57 -13.72
C GLU A 187 31.68 30.39 -13.96
N ILE A 188 32.16 29.31 -14.61
CA ILE A 188 33.56 29.05 -15.03
C ILE A 188 33.68 29.24 -16.55
#